data_14960da8d2c017da87a3bc86e08bbd09
#
_entry.id   14960da8d2c017da87a3bc86e08bbd09
#
_cell.length_a   1.000
_cell.length_b   1.000
_cell.length_c   1.000
_cell.angle_alpha   90.00
_cell.angle_beta   90.00
_cell.angle_gamma   90.00
#
_symmetry.space_group_name_H-M   'P 1'
#
loop_
_entity.id
_entity.type
_entity.pdbx_description
1 polymer ?
#
loop_
_entity_poly.entity_id
_entity_poly.type
_entity_poly.pdbx_seq_one_letter_code
_entity_poly.pdbx_strand_id
1 'polypeptide(L)'
;MLTQDTLELVVTSVVYIVLGMFLGNIILITLGLAPIIFLSVAVLIGQPSVTHVERIGKDLKVNVDDKISDSLEVTIEGGPGLVTVSDKLPISFALEEGNNFKAVWKGLKPKTIDLSYTALCAKRGYYDLREVTYEVRHPLQINANTLGILNAKRAVIVQPHPLFVRKIKNHKSVSRIPMPMDARFRFGIPTTDFKEIREYGSGDSYRAINWKASAKRLSRNDSTLVVNEYEKEGKKVVWIFLDSAAHMALGTTVNNTMEYAIRAALGFTNFYIERDCRVGFCVYNHDASQWEGPFKSKETVEVGDLGLDQMEIPTMDTGESQPHVRKDTSRVLFPDIGKRQQYKITREMLYVDIKYSTESLKEAIHSCRRYIVGSQPMFVVITMIEAAHLQGITEGVKELHKYMGRIGGRPNIIMFNVQGYNVAAQSEEEKIAAGFLTYHTRPYYDILRSMGCSVVNWDPIEESFAHALQRQKVSG
;
A
#
# COMPACT_ATOMS: atom_id res chain seq x y z
N MET A 1 -27.02 -29.22 17.43
CA MET A 1 -27.11 -30.63 16.98
C MET A 1 -26.43 -31.48 18.03
N LEU A 2 -27.02 -32.66 18.38
CA LEU A 2 -26.41 -33.62 19.29
C LEU A 2 -25.13 -34.20 18.65
N THR A 3 -24.13 -34.53 19.48
CA THR A 3 -22.91 -35.21 19.00
C THR A 3 -23.23 -36.67 18.67
N GLN A 4 -22.45 -37.32 17.83
CA GLN A 4 -22.59 -38.70 17.45
C GLN A 4 -22.56 -39.63 18.68
N ASP A 5 -21.64 -39.37 19.61
CA ASP A 5 -21.48 -40.14 20.86
C ASP A 5 -22.76 -40.07 21.75
N THR A 6 -23.41 -38.89 21.80
CA THR A 6 -24.67 -38.71 22.53
C THR A 6 -25.82 -39.49 21.90
N LEU A 7 -25.83 -39.55 20.57
CA LEU A 7 -26.85 -40.31 19.84
C LEU A 7 -26.68 -41.81 20.04
N GLU A 8 -25.44 -42.30 20.03
CA GLU A 8 -25.09 -43.69 20.32
C GLU A 8 -25.46 -44.08 21.78
N LEU A 9 -25.20 -43.16 22.72
CA LEU A 9 -25.59 -43.36 24.11
C LEU A 9 -27.10 -43.45 24.27
N VAL A 10 -27.88 -42.63 23.58
CA VAL A 10 -29.34 -42.67 23.58
C VAL A 10 -29.85 -43.98 22.99
N VAL A 11 -29.33 -44.40 21.85
CA VAL A 11 -29.71 -45.64 21.19
C VAL A 11 -29.43 -46.87 22.08
N THR A 12 -28.20 -46.92 22.65
CA THR A 12 -27.82 -48.00 23.59
C THR A 12 -28.71 -48.01 24.84
N SER A 13 -29.05 -46.85 25.39
CA SER A 13 -29.96 -46.73 26.52
C SER A 13 -31.36 -47.25 26.23
N VAL A 14 -31.89 -46.94 25.04
CA VAL A 14 -33.20 -47.44 24.58
C VAL A 14 -33.17 -48.96 24.41
N VAL A 15 -32.07 -49.50 23.85
CA VAL A 15 -31.89 -50.95 23.70
C VAL A 15 -31.91 -51.66 25.06
N TYR A 16 -31.22 -51.11 26.08
CA TYR A 16 -31.24 -51.68 27.44
C TYR A 16 -32.61 -51.63 28.07
N ILE A 17 -33.39 -50.57 27.88
CA ILE A 17 -34.74 -50.46 28.40
C ILE A 17 -35.67 -51.52 27.75
N VAL A 18 -35.61 -51.64 26.42
CA VAL A 18 -36.44 -52.62 25.68
C VAL A 18 -36.08 -54.04 26.07
N LEU A 19 -34.75 -54.34 26.14
CA LEU A 19 -34.29 -55.66 26.54
C LEU A 19 -34.69 -55.99 28.00
N GLY A 20 -34.56 -54.99 28.91
CA GLY A 20 -34.98 -55.13 30.31
C GLY A 20 -36.45 -55.36 30.48
N MET A 21 -37.36 -54.73 29.69
CA MET A 21 -38.73 -54.91 29.62
C MET A 21 -39.09 -56.36 29.13
N PHE A 22 -38.39 -56.80 28.07
CA PHE A 22 -38.62 -58.15 27.50
C PHE A 22 -38.20 -59.27 28.47
N LEU A 23 -37.07 -59.09 29.19
CA LEU A 23 -36.52 -60.05 30.13
C LEU A 23 -37.11 -59.92 31.56
N GLY A 24 -37.98 -58.95 31.80
CA GLY A 24 -38.48 -58.62 33.13
C GLY A 24 -37.41 -58.23 34.16
N ASN A 25 -36.27 -57.76 33.69
CA ASN A 25 -35.10 -57.43 34.52
C ASN A 25 -35.02 -55.92 34.83
N ILE A 26 -35.33 -55.58 36.10
CA ILE A 26 -35.40 -54.19 36.58
C ILE A 26 -34.02 -53.52 36.54
N ILE A 27 -32.89 -54.27 36.66
CA ILE A 27 -31.55 -53.75 36.63
C ILE A 27 -31.20 -53.22 35.23
N LEU A 28 -31.62 -53.92 34.18
CA LEU A 28 -31.40 -53.46 32.81
C LEU A 28 -32.24 -52.21 32.50
N ILE A 29 -33.46 -52.13 33.02
CA ILE A 29 -34.32 -50.94 32.86
C ILE A 29 -33.68 -49.74 33.53
N THR A 30 -33.21 -49.89 34.78
CA THR A 30 -32.55 -48.77 35.49
C THR A 30 -31.24 -48.34 34.85
N LEU A 31 -30.45 -49.30 34.34
CA LEU A 31 -29.19 -49.02 33.63
C LEU A 31 -29.44 -48.22 32.34
N GLY A 32 -30.52 -48.49 31.60
CA GLY A 32 -30.89 -47.70 30.41
C GLY A 32 -31.54 -46.36 30.74
N LEU A 33 -32.28 -46.24 31.87
CA LEU A 33 -33.00 -45.04 32.22
C LEU A 33 -32.04 -43.95 32.81
N ALA A 34 -31.02 -44.36 33.52
CA ALA A 34 -30.06 -43.44 34.15
C ALA A 34 -29.35 -42.51 33.17
N PRO A 35 -28.79 -42.94 32.01
CA PRO A 35 -28.20 -42.07 31.03
C PRO A 35 -29.19 -41.09 30.40
N ILE A 36 -30.43 -41.50 30.16
CA ILE A 36 -31.49 -40.63 29.62
C ILE A 36 -31.85 -39.51 30.59
N ILE A 37 -31.99 -39.81 31.88
CA ILE A 37 -32.24 -38.80 32.91
C ILE A 37 -31.05 -37.85 32.98
N PHE A 38 -29.82 -38.37 32.97
CA PHE A 38 -28.62 -37.56 32.99
C PHE A 38 -28.55 -36.62 31.78
N LEU A 39 -28.79 -37.10 30.56
CA LEU A 39 -28.84 -36.28 29.35
C LEU A 39 -29.95 -35.22 29.41
N SER A 40 -31.13 -35.57 29.93
CA SER A 40 -32.24 -34.64 30.10
C SER A 40 -31.85 -33.47 31.01
N VAL A 41 -31.21 -33.74 32.15
CA VAL A 41 -30.70 -32.73 33.08
C VAL A 41 -29.63 -31.88 32.41
N ALA A 42 -28.74 -32.51 31.66
CA ALA A 42 -27.66 -31.82 30.98
C ALA A 42 -28.17 -30.87 29.86
N VAL A 43 -29.21 -31.28 29.13
CA VAL A 43 -29.88 -30.42 28.14
C VAL A 43 -30.57 -29.21 28.81
N LEU A 44 -31.18 -29.43 30.01
CA LEU A 44 -31.81 -28.35 30.77
C LEU A 44 -30.83 -27.30 31.26
N ILE A 45 -29.59 -27.70 31.59
CA ILE A 45 -28.54 -26.77 32.02
C ILE A 45 -28.13 -25.83 30.88
N GLY A 46 -28.26 -26.27 29.63
CA GLY A 46 -27.93 -25.51 28.44
C GLY A 46 -26.41 -25.31 28.25
N GLN A 47 -26.07 -24.59 27.22
CA GLN A 47 -24.68 -24.23 26.91
C GLN A 47 -24.43 -22.72 27.08
N PRO A 48 -23.18 -22.27 27.26
CA PRO A 48 -22.90 -20.86 27.30
C PRO A 48 -23.16 -20.22 25.93
N SER A 49 -23.42 -18.93 25.95
CA SER A 49 -23.56 -18.09 24.74
C SER A 49 -22.77 -16.79 24.91
N VAL A 50 -22.08 -16.38 23.88
CA VAL A 50 -21.42 -15.08 23.85
C VAL A 50 -22.42 -14.06 23.32
N THR A 51 -22.82 -13.11 24.18
CA THR A 51 -23.88 -12.16 23.87
C THR A 51 -23.40 -10.83 23.40
N HIS A 52 -22.27 -10.35 23.95
CA HIS A 52 -21.75 -9.03 23.65
C HIS A 52 -20.22 -9.03 23.63
N VAL A 53 -19.68 -8.31 22.65
CA VAL A 53 -18.23 -8.01 22.56
C VAL A 53 -18.08 -6.52 22.34
N GLU A 54 -17.34 -5.87 23.21
CA GLU A 54 -16.99 -4.47 23.08
C GLU A 54 -15.47 -4.32 23.02
N ARG A 55 -15.00 -3.57 22.02
CA ARG A 55 -13.59 -3.22 21.89
C ARG A 55 -13.37 -1.85 22.51
N ILE A 56 -12.54 -1.82 23.54
CA ILE A 56 -12.20 -0.59 24.28
C ILE A 56 -11.06 0.09 23.55
N GLY A 57 -11.38 0.97 22.63
CA GLY A 57 -10.36 1.71 21.89
C GLY A 57 -10.95 2.48 20.72
N LYS A 58 -10.36 3.65 20.46
CA LYS A 58 -10.74 4.46 19.29
C LYS A 58 -9.88 4.05 18.10
N ASP A 59 -10.32 4.44 16.91
CA ASP A 59 -9.52 4.34 15.71
C ASP A 59 -8.16 4.97 15.92
N LEU A 60 -7.10 4.28 15.48
CA LEU A 60 -5.72 4.69 15.68
C LEU A 60 -5.04 4.99 14.36
N LYS A 61 -4.15 5.97 14.44
CA LYS A 61 -3.23 6.32 13.39
C LYS A 61 -1.83 6.28 13.96
N VAL A 62 -1.05 5.29 13.52
CA VAL A 62 0.28 4.96 14.03
C VAL A 62 1.27 4.86 12.88
N ASN A 63 2.55 4.82 13.18
CA ASN A 63 3.57 4.55 12.17
C ASN A 63 3.96 3.07 12.19
N VAL A 64 4.66 2.65 11.13
CA VAL A 64 5.33 1.34 11.11
C VAL A 64 6.28 1.28 12.32
N ASP A 65 6.39 0.11 12.92
CA ASP A 65 7.17 -0.17 14.14
C ASP A 65 6.62 0.47 15.43
N ASP A 66 5.47 1.14 15.39
CA ASP A 66 4.78 1.57 16.61
C ASP A 66 3.99 0.39 17.23
N LYS A 67 3.86 0.43 18.55
CA LYS A 67 3.07 -0.53 19.32
C LYS A 67 1.66 -0.03 19.52
N ILE A 68 0.71 -0.91 19.34
CA ILE A 68 -0.70 -0.64 19.64
C ILE A 68 -1.17 -1.53 20.77
N SER A 69 -1.88 -0.96 21.71
CA SER A 69 -2.57 -1.72 22.76
C SER A 69 -4.04 -1.83 22.41
N ASP A 70 -4.58 -3.02 22.53
CA ASP A 70 -5.99 -3.31 22.33
C ASP A 70 -6.58 -4.04 23.51
N SER A 71 -7.84 -3.79 23.79
CA SER A 71 -8.57 -4.39 24.90
C SER A 71 -10.00 -4.70 24.45
N LEU A 72 -10.39 -5.92 24.69
CA LEU A 72 -11.72 -6.45 24.37
C LEU A 72 -12.41 -6.91 25.64
N GLU A 73 -13.64 -6.49 25.82
CA GLU A 73 -14.52 -6.97 26.87
C GLU A 73 -15.58 -7.88 26.25
N VAL A 74 -15.64 -9.13 26.72
CA VAL A 74 -16.53 -10.17 26.19
C VAL A 74 -17.45 -10.64 27.29
N THR A 75 -18.76 -10.48 27.08
CA THR A 75 -19.78 -10.93 28.02
C THR A 75 -20.33 -12.28 27.58
N ILE A 76 -20.33 -13.22 28.53
CA ILE A 76 -20.79 -14.59 28.34
C ILE A 76 -21.97 -14.87 29.27
N GLU A 77 -23.05 -15.31 28.69
CA GLU A 77 -24.30 -15.68 29.39
C GLU A 77 -24.68 -17.16 29.15
N GLY A 78 -25.81 -17.59 29.67
CA GLY A 78 -26.33 -18.96 29.50
C GLY A 78 -25.75 -19.96 30.49
N GLY A 79 -25.69 -21.23 30.10
CA GLY A 79 -25.26 -22.35 30.95
C GLY A 79 -23.76 -22.45 31.20
N PRO A 80 -23.29 -23.43 31.96
CA PRO A 80 -21.86 -23.67 32.17
C PRO A 80 -21.20 -24.27 30.95
N GLY A 81 -19.88 -24.07 30.81
CA GLY A 81 -19.09 -24.64 29.75
C GLY A 81 -17.79 -23.93 29.52
N LEU A 82 -16.99 -24.42 28.56
CA LEU A 82 -15.75 -23.82 28.14
C LEU A 82 -16.04 -22.86 27.00
N VAL A 83 -15.60 -21.62 27.15
CA VAL A 83 -15.68 -20.61 26.11
C VAL A 83 -14.27 -20.15 25.76
N THR A 84 -13.94 -20.24 24.49
CA THR A 84 -12.69 -19.78 23.94
C THR A 84 -12.97 -18.56 23.08
N VAL A 85 -12.27 -17.48 23.31
CA VAL A 85 -12.37 -16.24 22.55
C VAL A 85 -11.02 -15.94 21.93
N SER A 86 -10.99 -15.60 20.67
CA SER A 86 -9.77 -15.23 19.95
C SER A 86 -10.01 -13.99 19.08
N ASP A 87 -9.16 -13.01 19.22
CA ASP A 87 -9.11 -11.85 18.33
C ASP A 87 -8.16 -12.13 17.17
N LYS A 88 -8.65 -11.96 15.95
CA LYS A 88 -7.87 -12.25 14.74
C LYS A 88 -6.99 -11.07 14.39
N LEU A 89 -5.71 -11.21 14.70
CA LEU A 89 -4.70 -10.21 14.32
C LEU A 89 -4.27 -10.39 12.85
N PRO A 90 -4.02 -9.30 12.11
CA PRO A 90 -3.37 -9.36 10.81
C PRO A 90 -1.98 -10.04 10.91
N ILE A 91 -1.59 -10.79 9.89
CA ILE A 91 -0.28 -11.50 9.83
C ILE A 91 0.90 -10.53 9.96
N SER A 92 0.71 -9.29 9.51
CA SER A 92 1.71 -8.22 9.61
C SER A 92 1.86 -7.61 11.01
N PHE A 93 1.06 -8.04 11.98
CA PHE A 93 1.16 -7.58 13.36
C PHE A 93 1.83 -8.67 14.21
N ALA A 94 2.87 -8.28 14.92
CA ALA A 94 3.55 -9.19 15.84
C ALA A 94 3.04 -8.96 17.27
N LEU A 95 2.54 -10.00 17.92
CA LEU A 95 2.13 -9.95 19.31
C LEU A 95 3.39 -9.85 20.19
N GLU A 96 3.51 -8.81 21.00
CA GLU A 96 4.64 -8.62 21.92
C GLU A 96 4.28 -8.93 23.38
N GLU A 97 3.16 -8.43 23.84
CA GLU A 97 2.71 -8.58 25.22
C GLU A 97 1.23 -8.95 25.27
N GLY A 98 0.84 -9.70 26.30
CA GLY A 98 -0.53 -10.15 26.50
C GLY A 98 -0.90 -11.34 25.61
N ASN A 99 -2.19 -11.59 25.48
CA ASN A 99 -2.72 -12.70 24.69
C ASN A 99 -3.91 -12.21 23.87
N ASN A 100 -3.92 -12.50 22.57
CA ASN A 100 -5.08 -12.31 21.69
C ASN A 100 -6.07 -13.48 21.75
N PHE A 101 -5.86 -14.41 22.66
CA PHE A 101 -6.62 -15.62 22.84
C PHE A 101 -6.82 -15.91 24.33
N LYS A 102 -8.05 -16.29 24.72
CA LYS A 102 -8.35 -16.67 26.10
C LYS A 102 -9.41 -17.78 26.16
N ALA A 103 -9.11 -18.84 26.88
CA ALA A 103 -10.06 -19.90 27.18
C ALA A 103 -10.49 -19.80 28.64
N VAL A 104 -11.79 -19.77 28.88
CA VAL A 104 -12.35 -19.57 30.22
C VAL A 104 -13.49 -20.53 30.48
N TRP A 105 -13.45 -21.15 31.65
CA TRP A 105 -14.60 -21.92 32.16
C TRP A 105 -15.65 -20.96 32.74
N LYS A 106 -16.84 -21.03 32.19
CA LYS A 106 -18.03 -20.32 32.69
C LYS A 106 -18.86 -21.24 33.58
N GLY A 107 -19.22 -20.76 34.74
CA GLY A 107 -20.19 -21.42 35.62
C GLY A 107 -21.62 -21.00 35.28
N LEU A 108 -22.52 -21.06 36.28
CA LEU A 108 -23.92 -20.71 36.10
C LEU A 108 -24.19 -19.20 36.03
N LYS A 109 -23.29 -18.37 36.59
CA LYS A 109 -23.46 -16.91 36.59
C LYS A 109 -22.91 -16.31 35.31
N PRO A 110 -23.45 -15.18 34.82
CA PRO A 110 -22.83 -14.39 33.74
C PRO A 110 -21.39 -14.08 34.10
N LYS A 111 -20.51 -14.07 33.09
CA LYS A 111 -19.07 -13.80 33.25
C LYS A 111 -18.58 -12.90 32.16
N THR A 112 -17.85 -11.86 32.56
CA THR A 112 -17.14 -10.98 31.63
C THR A 112 -15.67 -11.39 31.56
N ILE A 113 -15.11 -11.37 30.38
CA ILE A 113 -13.71 -11.69 30.11
C ILE A 113 -13.05 -10.47 29.48
N ASP A 114 -11.94 -10.05 30.06
CA ASP A 114 -11.07 -9.04 29.47
C ASP A 114 -9.93 -9.72 28.73
N LEU A 115 -9.78 -9.34 27.46
CA LEU A 115 -8.68 -9.75 26.59
C LEU A 115 -7.88 -8.51 26.24
N SER A 116 -6.63 -8.43 26.73
CA SER A 116 -5.75 -7.31 26.47
C SER A 116 -4.41 -7.77 25.91
N TYR A 117 -3.93 -7.07 24.89
CA TYR A 117 -2.66 -7.38 24.27
C TYR A 117 -2.02 -6.11 23.68
N THR A 118 -0.72 -6.19 23.45
CA THR A 118 0.06 -5.18 22.72
C THR A 118 0.69 -5.82 21.51
N ALA A 119 0.45 -5.23 20.34
CA ALA A 119 0.97 -5.72 19.08
C ALA A 119 1.81 -4.65 18.38
N LEU A 120 2.91 -5.09 17.76
CA LEU A 120 3.79 -4.28 16.93
C LEU A 120 3.23 -4.23 15.50
N CYS A 121 3.06 -3.03 14.95
CA CYS A 121 2.57 -2.81 13.59
C CYS A 121 3.76 -2.85 12.61
N ALA A 122 4.10 -4.01 12.09
CA ALA A 122 5.31 -4.17 11.28
C ALA A 122 5.17 -3.76 9.79
N LYS A 123 3.95 -3.70 9.25
CA LYS A 123 3.71 -3.31 7.86
C LYS A 123 2.69 -2.17 7.77
N ARG A 124 2.92 -1.22 6.87
CA ARG A 124 1.96 -0.15 6.58
C ARG A 124 0.65 -0.71 6.02
N GLY A 125 -0.43 0.02 6.21
CA GLY A 125 -1.73 -0.33 5.61
C GLY A 125 -2.90 0.24 6.38
N TYR A 126 -4.08 -0.04 5.86
CA TYR A 126 -5.34 0.18 6.54
C TYR A 126 -5.87 -1.16 7.03
N TYR A 127 -5.93 -1.35 8.32
CA TYR A 127 -6.40 -2.57 8.96
C TYR A 127 -7.71 -2.32 9.67
N ASP A 128 -8.70 -3.16 9.38
CA ASP A 128 -10.00 -3.11 10.03
C ASP A 128 -10.10 -4.36 10.94
N LEU A 129 -9.81 -4.17 12.22
CA LEU A 129 -9.92 -5.20 13.22
C LEU A 129 -11.40 -5.39 13.56
N ARG A 130 -12.06 -6.33 12.90
CA ARG A 130 -13.51 -6.56 13.02
C ARG A 130 -13.87 -7.81 13.76
N GLU A 131 -13.19 -8.89 13.43
CA GLU A 131 -13.63 -10.23 13.68
C GLU A 131 -13.05 -10.75 14.98
N VAL A 132 -13.93 -11.00 15.92
CA VAL A 132 -13.61 -11.75 17.13
C VAL A 132 -14.28 -13.12 17.01
N THR A 133 -13.49 -14.16 16.96
CA THR A 133 -13.98 -15.55 16.86
C THR A 133 -14.16 -16.12 18.24
N TYR A 134 -15.21 -16.90 18.43
CA TYR A 134 -15.43 -17.63 19.66
C TYR A 134 -15.84 -19.07 19.38
N GLU A 135 -15.44 -19.95 20.28
CA GLU A 135 -15.86 -21.35 20.33
C GLU A 135 -16.46 -21.64 21.69
N VAL A 136 -17.64 -22.23 21.67
CA VAL A 136 -18.38 -22.64 22.87
C VAL A 136 -18.47 -24.14 22.91
N ARG A 137 -18.09 -24.71 24.03
CA ARG A 137 -18.16 -26.14 24.28
C ARG A 137 -19.04 -26.43 25.51
N HIS A 138 -20.00 -27.33 25.31
CA HIS A 138 -20.81 -27.83 26.42
C HIS A 138 -19.94 -28.69 27.36
N PRO A 139 -20.11 -28.63 28.70
CA PRO A 139 -19.28 -29.35 29.66
C PRO A 139 -19.27 -30.87 29.45
N LEU A 140 -20.39 -31.42 29.00
CA LEU A 140 -20.53 -32.85 28.74
C LEU A 140 -20.49 -33.22 27.25
N GLN A 141 -20.13 -32.27 26.37
CA GLN A 141 -20.03 -32.45 24.92
C GLN A 141 -21.27 -33.07 24.26
N ILE A 142 -22.43 -32.83 24.85
CA ILE A 142 -23.72 -33.34 24.35
C ILE A 142 -24.07 -32.70 23.00
N ASN A 143 -23.78 -31.41 22.87
CA ASN A 143 -24.00 -30.67 21.64
C ASN A 143 -22.64 -30.46 20.93
N ALA A 144 -22.69 -30.42 19.62
CA ALA A 144 -21.51 -30.01 18.81
C ALA A 144 -21.04 -28.64 19.24
N ASN A 145 -19.72 -28.42 19.14
CA ASN A 145 -19.13 -27.13 19.45
C ASN A 145 -19.76 -26.03 18.58
N THR A 146 -20.12 -24.93 19.22
CA THR A 146 -20.66 -23.76 18.51
C THR A 146 -19.52 -22.79 18.22
N LEU A 147 -19.24 -22.59 16.93
CA LEU A 147 -18.34 -21.57 16.45
C LEU A 147 -19.16 -20.36 16.03
N GLY A 148 -18.68 -19.18 16.37
CA GLY A 148 -19.29 -17.93 15.95
C GLY A 148 -18.30 -16.81 15.77
N ILE A 149 -18.74 -15.77 15.07
CA ILE A 149 -17.96 -14.56 14.82
C ILE A 149 -18.78 -13.38 15.32
N LEU A 150 -18.16 -12.53 16.11
CA LEU A 150 -18.73 -11.27 16.58
C LEU A 150 -17.96 -10.10 15.99
N ASN A 151 -18.68 -9.02 15.71
CA ASN A 151 -18.11 -7.82 15.12
C ASN A 151 -17.78 -6.78 16.19
N ALA A 152 -16.48 -6.52 16.39
CA ALA A 152 -15.98 -5.45 17.24
C ALA A 152 -15.02 -4.57 16.43
N LYS A 153 -15.57 -3.56 15.76
CA LYS A 153 -14.86 -2.74 14.77
C LYS A 153 -13.87 -1.78 15.40
N ARG A 154 -12.65 -1.76 14.86
CA ARG A 154 -11.64 -0.73 15.10
C ARG A 154 -10.76 -0.59 13.87
N ALA A 155 -10.62 0.64 13.37
CA ALA A 155 -9.72 0.93 12.26
C ALA A 155 -8.32 1.31 12.78
N VAL A 156 -7.29 0.67 12.23
CA VAL A 156 -5.90 0.98 12.50
C VAL A 156 -5.22 1.37 11.20
N ILE A 157 -4.73 2.61 11.12
CA ILE A 157 -4.02 3.14 9.96
C ILE A 157 -2.53 3.17 10.31
N VAL A 158 -1.76 2.28 9.69
CA VAL A 158 -0.31 2.22 9.88
C VAL A 158 0.38 2.97 8.75
N GLN A 159 1.02 4.10 9.07
CA GLN A 159 1.69 4.96 8.10
C GLN A 159 3.14 4.53 7.89
N PRO A 160 3.66 4.53 6.65
CA PRO A 160 5.05 4.27 6.38
C PRO A 160 5.92 5.46 6.84
N HIS A 161 7.10 5.17 7.35
CA HIS A 161 8.10 6.19 7.65
C HIS A 161 8.72 6.72 6.35
N PRO A 162 8.62 8.01 6.06
CA PRO A 162 9.33 8.59 4.93
C PRO A 162 10.84 8.59 5.18
N LEU A 163 11.62 8.29 4.14
CA LEU A 163 13.06 8.46 4.19
C LEU A 163 13.39 9.95 4.07
N PHE A 164 14.17 10.48 5.00
CA PHE A 164 14.54 11.88 5.01
C PHE A 164 15.90 12.10 4.36
N VAL A 165 15.96 13.07 3.46
CA VAL A 165 17.22 13.62 2.98
C VAL A 165 17.68 14.67 3.97
N ARG A 166 18.35 14.27 5.05
CA ARG A 166 18.92 15.22 6.00
C ARG A 166 19.99 16.06 5.30
N LYS A 167 19.94 17.38 5.47
CA LYS A 167 21.09 18.24 5.11
C LYS A 167 22.27 17.79 5.96
N ILE A 168 23.23 17.12 5.34
CA ILE A 168 24.49 16.81 6.02
C ILE A 168 25.19 18.14 6.21
N LYS A 169 25.35 18.55 7.47
CA LYS A 169 25.94 19.84 7.86
C LYS A 169 27.42 19.99 7.49
N ASN A 170 28.07 18.97 7.00
CA ASN A 170 29.49 18.95 6.70
C ASN A 170 29.76 19.12 5.22
N HIS A 171 30.38 20.26 4.92
CA HIS A 171 31.20 20.60 3.75
C HIS A 171 30.60 20.51 2.35
N LYS A 172 30.50 21.65 1.71
CA LYS A 172 30.66 21.92 0.23
C LYS A 172 30.11 20.91 -0.78
N SER A 173 29.49 19.82 -0.35
CA SER A 173 28.74 18.94 -1.23
C SER A 173 27.34 19.52 -1.42
N VAL A 174 27.17 20.23 -2.50
CA VAL A 174 25.86 20.58 -3.05
C VAL A 174 25.06 19.28 -3.10
N SER A 175 23.86 19.28 -2.50
CA SER A 175 22.94 18.17 -2.63
C SER A 175 22.77 17.85 -4.12
N ARG A 176 23.31 16.73 -4.57
CA ARG A 176 23.31 16.32 -5.98
C ARG A 176 22.02 15.68 -6.43
N ILE A 177 20.97 15.82 -5.63
CA ILE A 177 19.64 15.41 -6.08
C ILE A 177 19.25 16.36 -7.21
N PRO A 178 19.01 15.82 -8.41
CA PRO A 178 18.63 16.66 -9.53
C PRO A 178 17.36 17.43 -9.19
N MET A 179 17.39 18.72 -9.44
CA MET A 179 16.21 19.58 -9.36
C MET A 179 15.62 19.72 -10.76
N PRO A 180 14.30 19.76 -10.88
CA PRO A 180 13.68 20.07 -12.17
C PRO A 180 14.19 21.44 -12.63
N MET A 181 14.59 21.54 -13.92
CA MET A 181 14.94 22.80 -14.51
C MET A 181 13.75 23.74 -14.49
N ASP A 182 14.01 25.06 -14.41
CA ASP A 182 12.96 26.03 -14.53
C ASP A 182 12.28 25.84 -15.89
N ALA A 183 11.02 25.46 -15.86
CA ALA A 183 10.27 25.29 -17.08
C ALA A 183 10.12 26.68 -17.72
N ARG A 184 10.64 26.86 -18.94
CA ARG A 184 10.32 28.01 -19.76
C ARG A 184 8.89 27.89 -20.21
N PHE A 185 7.97 28.41 -19.37
CA PHE A 185 6.55 28.37 -19.69
C PHE A 185 6.22 29.47 -20.69
N ARG A 186 5.48 29.10 -21.74
CA ARG A 186 4.76 30.10 -22.57
C ARG A 186 3.66 30.79 -21.78
N PHE A 187 3.17 30.15 -20.71
CA PHE A 187 2.08 30.61 -19.85
C PHE A 187 2.51 30.47 -18.38
N GLY A 188 2.91 31.56 -17.75
CA GLY A 188 3.29 31.63 -16.35
C GLY A 188 3.09 33.02 -15.80
N ILE A 189 3.16 33.19 -14.48
CA ILE A 189 3.16 34.50 -13.83
C ILE A 189 4.52 35.15 -14.15
N PRO A 190 4.56 36.36 -14.74
CA PRO A 190 5.82 37.06 -14.96
C PRO A 190 6.52 37.30 -13.63
N THR A 191 7.77 36.93 -13.52
CA THR A 191 8.64 37.23 -12.38
C THR A 191 9.19 38.64 -12.49
N THR A 192 9.93 39.06 -11.49
CA THR A 192 10.68 40.32 -11.52
C THR A 192 11.99 40.19 -12.30
N ASP A 193 12.38 38.96 -12.69
CA ASP A 193 13.64 38.70 -13.37
C ASP A 193 13.53 39.06 -14.85
N PHE A 194 14.36 40.02 -15.27
CA PHE A 194 14.41 40.53 -16.62
C PHE A 194 15.01 39.48 -17.54
N LYS A 195 14.32 39.16 -18.65
CA LYS A 195 14.79 38.19 -19.64
C LYS A 195 15.42 38.92 -20.85
N GLU A 196 14.63 39.72 -21.53
CA GLU A 196 15.09 40.43 -22.74
C GLU A 196 14.16 41.61 -23.08
N ILE A 197 14.63 42.46 -24.01
CA ILE A 197 13.81 43.50 -24.62
C ILE A 197 13.45 43.02 -26.02
N ARG A 198 12.15 42.88 -26.29
CA ARG A 198 11.64 42.54 -27.63
C ARG A 198 10.71 43.62 -28.19
N GLU A 199 10.40 43.53 -29.44
CA GLU A 199 9.42 44.42 -30.06
C GLU A 199 8.03 44.19 -29.55
N TYR A 200 7.23 45.28 -29.43
CA TYR A 200 5.85 45.23 -29.01
C TYR A 200 5.02 44.50 -30.05
N GLY A 201 4.25 43.51 -29.63
CA GLY A 201 3.33 42.74 -30.44
C GLY A 201 1.87 42.93 -30.05
N SER A 202 0.96 42.67 -31.01
CA SER A 202 -0.47 42.66 -30.72
C SER A 202 -0.81 41.64 -29.65
N GLY A 203 -1.28 42.11 -28.48
CA GLY A 203 -1.59 41.29 -27.30
C GLY A 203 -0.71 41.55 -26.08
N ASP A 204 0.33 42.37 -26.21
CA ASP A 204 1.15 42.79 -25.10
C ASP A 204 0.46 43.87 -24.26
N SER A 205 0.67 43.80 -22.94
CA SER A 205 0.16 44.81 -22.02
C SER A 205 0.91 46.15 -22.19
N TYR A 206 0.20 47.28 -22.25
CA TYR A 206 0.81 48.61 -22.27
C TYR A 206 1.73 48.88 -21.09
N ARG A 207 1.49 48.23 -19.95
CA ARG A 207 2.34 48.33 -18.75
C ARG A 207 3.72 47.72 -18.92
N ALA A 208 3.89 46.79 -19.87
CA ALA A 208 5.16 46.14 -20.14
C ALA A 208 6.05 46.98 -21.09
N ILE A 209 5.56 48.06 -21.67
CA ILE A 209 6.35 48.90 -22.58
C ILE A 209 7.46 49.57 -21.80
N ASN A 210 8.71 49.39 -22.32
CA ASN A 210 9.85 50.10 -21.87
C ASN A 210 9.96 51.46 -22.57
N TRP A 211 9.30 52.49 -22.03
CA TRP A 211 9.25 53.81 -22.62
C TRP A 211 10.64 54.45 -22.82
N LYS A 212 11.58 54.15 -21.90
CA LYS A 212 12.96 54.70 -21.99
C LYS A 212 13.73 54.08 -23.16
N ALA A 213 13.59 52.76 -23.34
CA ALA A 213 14.25 52.03 -24.47
C ALA A 213 13.58 52.40 -25.81
N SER A 214 12.25 52.52 -25.84
CA SER A 214 11.48 52.93 -27.02
C SER A 214 11.82 54.35 -27.46
N ALA A 215 11.93 55.32 -26.54
CA ALA A 215 12.34 56.67 -26.83
C ALA A 215 13.79 56.76 -27.40
N LYS A 216 14.69 55.92 -26.88
CA LYS A 216 16.06 55.82 -27.42
C LYS A 216 16.13 55.24 -28.85
N ARG A 217 15.20 54.35 -29.21
CA ARG A 217 15.06 53.84 -30.57
C ARG A 217 14.44 54.89 -31.51
N LEU A 218 13.43 55.60 -31.03
CA LEU A 218 12.83 56.68 -31.80
C LEU A 218 13.86 57.77 -32.19
N SER A 219 14.79 58.08 -31.31
CA SER A 219 15.89 59.04 -31.62
C SER A 219 16.88 58.53 -32.70
N ARG A 220 16.79 57.25 -33.08
CA ARG A 220 17.59 56.59 -34.12
C ARG A 220 16.78 56.29 -35.39
N ASN A 221 15.63 56.94 -35.59
CA ASN A 221 14.70 56.71 -36.69
C ASN A 221 14.01 55.35 -36.69
N ASP A 222 13.98 54.62 -35.58
CA ASP A 222 13.28 53.36 -35.43
C ASP A 222 12.01 53.60 -34.57
N SER A 223 10.85 53.60 -35.22
CA SER A 223 9.55 53.87 -34.57
C SER A 223 8.94 52.70 -33.83
N THR A 224 9.69 51.56 -33.68
CA THR A 224 9.18 50.36 -33.01
C THR A 224 9.18 50.53 -31.49
N LEU A 225 8.03 50.27 -30.88
CA LEU A 225 7.91 50.20 -29.42
C LEU A 225 8.52 48.86 -28.96
N VAL A 226 9.16 48.90 -27.79
CA VAL A 226 9.75 47.71 -27.19
C VAL A 226 9.17 47.44 -25.81
N VAL A 227 9.06 46.15 -25.47
CA VAL A 227 8.58 45.67 -24.21
C VAL A 227 9.65 44.94 -23.44
N ASN A 228 9.59 45.05 -22.11
CA ASN A 228 10.41 44.23 -21.25
C ASN A 228 9.71 42.85 -21.14
N GLU A 229 10.39 41.81 -21.55
CA GLU A 229 9.98 40.45 -21.30
C GLU A 229 10.67 39.99 -20.00
N TYR A 230 9.85 39.56 -19.06
CA TYR A 230 10.31 38.99 -17.80
C TYR A 230 10.25 37.47 -17.89
N GLU A 231 11.13 36.79 -17.17
CA GLU A 231 11.04 35.34 -17.06
C GLU A 231 9.69 34.96 -16.46
N LYS A 232 9.10 33.95 -17.04
CA LYS A 232 7.84 33.41 -16.51
C LYS A 232 8.18 32.24 -15.63
N GLU A 233 7.99 32.40 -14.34
CA GLU A 233 8.21 31.34 -13.37
C GLU A 233 7.08 30.30 -13.47
N GLY A 234 7.38 29.20 -14.11
CA GLY A 234 6.54 28.01 -14.03
C GLY A 234 6.94 27.21 -12.80
N LYS A 235 5.98 26.81 -11.99
CA LYS A 235 6.29 25.90 -10.88
C LYS A 235 6.88 24.60 -11.41
N LYS A 236 8.02 24.20 -10.87
CA LYS A 236 8.74 22.98 -11.19
C LYS A 236 7.85 21.77 -10.98
N VAL A 237 7.76 20.90 -11.99
CA VAL A 237 6.90 19.70 -11.93
C VAL A 237 7.77 18.46 -11.84
N VAL A 238 7.45 17.58 -10.93
CA VAL A 238 8.11 16.27 -10.75
C VAL A 238 7.06 15.19 -10.81
N TRP A 239 7.28 14.18 -11.63
CA TRP A 239 6.48 12.97 -11.67
C TRP A 239 7.23 11.83 -11.00
N ILE A 240 6.59 11.15 -10.06
CA ILE A 240 7.10 9.95 -9.40
C ILE A 240 6.30 8.77 -9.91
N PHE A 241 6.97 7.84 -10.60
CA PHE A 241 6.42 6.58 -11.05
C PHE A 241 6.94 5.47 -10.15
N LEU A 242 6.04 4.71 -9.54
CA LEU A 242 6.35 3.60 -8.65
C LEU A 242 5.96 2.29 -9.30
N ASP A 243 6.91 1.38 -9.38
CA ASP A 243 6.69 0.03 -9.87
C ASP A 243 6.00 -0.84 -8.83
N SER A 244 4.95 -1.57 -9.25
CA SER A 244 4.21 -2.53 -8.42
C SER A 244 4.26 -3.96 -8.98
N ALA A 245 5.19 -4.27 -9.88
CA ALA A 245 5.32 -5.58 -10.47
C ALA A 245 5.80 -6.64 -9.46
N ALA A 246 5.60 -7.92 -9.81
CA ALA A 246 5.86 -9.04 -8.92
C ALA A 246 7.31 -9.14 -8.44
N HIS A 247 8.28 -8.72 -9.26
CA HIS A 247 9.70 -8.73 -8.88
C HIS A 247 10.04 -7.77 -7.72
N MET A 248 9.17 -6.79 -7.43
CA MET A 248 9.30 -5.94 -6.25
C MET A 248 8.96 -6.65 -4.93
N ALA A 249 8.53 -7.92 -4.98
CA ALA A 249 8.17 -8.72 -3.79
C ALA A 249 9.38 -9.37 -3.09
N LEU A 250 10.62 -9.14 -3.56
CA LEU A 250 11.81 -9.77 -2.97
C LEU A 250 11.98 -9.38 -1.49
N GLY A 251 12.12 -10.42 -0.64
CA GLY A 251 12.23 -10.28 0.81
C GLY A 251 11.10 -10.95 1.56
N THR A 252 10.81 -10.49 2.77
CA THR A 252 9.73 -11.00 3.62
C THR A 252 8.43 -10.22 3.37
N THR A 253 7.33 -10.69 3.93
CA THR A 253 6.03 -9.99 3.85
C THR A 253 6.05 -8.59 4.46
N VAL A 254 6.94 -8.33 5.41
CA VAL A 254 7.10 -7.07 6.13
C VAL A 254 8.22 -6.22 5.54
N ASN A 255 9.38 -6.83 5.27
CA ASN A 255 10.56 -6.17 4.72
C ASN A 255 10.85 -6.71 3.33
N ASN A 256 10.35 -6.05 2.31
CA ASN A 256 10.57 -6.37 0.91
C ASN A 256 10.97 -5.13 0.11
N THR A 257 11.41 -5.36 -1.12
CA THR A 257 11.84 -4.29 -2.03
C THR A 257 10.77 -3.22 -2.24
N MET A 258 9.48 -3.64 -2.27
CA MET A 258 8.35 -2.72 -2.44
C MET A 258 8.20 -1.75 -1.26
N GLU A 259 8.38 -2.23 -0.03
CA GLU A 259 8.30 -1.36 1.17
C GLU A 259 9.41 -0.30 1.15
N TYR A 260 10.62 -0.68 0.75
CA TYR A 260 11.71 0.28 0.58
C TYR A 260 11.46 1.25 -0.57
N ALA A 261 10.91 0.79 -1.69
CA ALA A 261 10.54 1.64 -2.82
C ALA A 261 9.47 2.68 -2.42
N ILE A 262 8.49 2.30 -1.61
CA ILE A 262 7.47 3.22 -1.09
C ILE A 262 8.07 4.23 -0.12
N ARG A 263 8.97 3.81 0.78
CA ARG A 263 9.68 4.73 1.67
C ARG A 263 10.52 5.74 0.87
N ALA A 264 11.18 5.29 -0.22
CA ALA A 264 11.92 6.16 -1.13
C ALA A 264 11.00 7.13 -1.88
N ALA A 265 9.86 6.66 -2.38
CA ALA A 265 8.86 7.48 -3.08
C ALA A 265 8.32 8.60 -2.17
N LEU A 266 8.04 8.28 -0.90
CA LEU A 266 7.68 9.28 0.12
C LEU A 266 8.81 10.25 0.40
N GLY A 267 10.06 9.75 0.44
CA GLY A 267 11.25 10.58 0.60
C GLY A 267 11.40 11.61 -0.52
N PHE A 268 11.26 11.18 -1.78
CA PHE A 268 11.24 12.07 -2.93
C PHE A 268 10.07 13.06 -2.89
N THR A 269 8.87 12.57 -2.56
CA THR A 269 7.68 13.41 -2.44
C THR A 269 7.91 14.54 -1.45
N ASN A 270 8.39 14.24 -0.24
CA ASN A 270 8.67 15.23 0.78
C ASN A 270 9.77 16.21 0.35
N PHE A 271 10.85 15.68 -0.24
CA PHE A 271 11.98 16.49 -0.71
C PHE A 271 11.57 17.54 -1.75
N TYR A 272 10.72 17.17 -2.71
CA TYR A 272 10.30 18.09 -3.76
C TYR A 272 9.16 19.02 -3.31
N ILE A 273 8.24 18.57 -2.47
CA ILE A 273 7.18 19.43 -1.91
C ILE A 273 7.77 20.52 -1.00
N GLU A 274 8.78 20.21 -0.20
CA GLU A 274 9.51 21.21 0.63
C GLU A 274 10.22 22.29 -0.21
N ARG A 275 10.41 22.04 -1.50
CA ARG A 275 11.03 22.98 -2.46
C ARG A 275 10.03 23.60 -3.42
N ASP A 276 8.75 23.65 -3.01
CA ASP A 276 7.66 24.24 -3.77
C ASP A 276 7.44 23.65 -5.17
N CYS A 277 7.92 22.41 -5.42
CA CYS A 277 7.64 21.68 -6.64
C CYS A 277 6.22 21.12 -6.63
N ARG A 278 5.61 21.04 -7.81
CA ARG A 278 4.39 20.27 -8.04
C ARG A 278 4.74 18.80 -8.20
N VAL A 279 4.23 17.94 -7.35
CA VAL A 279 4.53 16.51 -7.38
C VAL A 279 3.31 15.73 -7.86
N GLY A 280 3.49 15.02 -8.98
CA GLY A 280 2.55 14.00 -9.48
C GLY A 280 3.02 12.61 -9.06
N PHE A 281 2.09 11.68 -8.89
CA PHE A 281 2.39 10.31 -8.50
C PHE A 281 1.57 9.34 -9.35
N CYS A 282 2.22 8.27 -9.80
CA CYS A 282 1.57 7.20 -10.56
C CYS A 282 2.19 5.85 -10.23
N VAL A 283 1.36 4.83 -10.11
CA VAL A 283 1.79 3.44 -9.93
C VAL A 283 1.62 2.68 -11.24
N TYR A 284 2.61 1.90 -11.63
CA TYR A 284 2.59 1.09 -12.85
C TYR A 284 3.06 -0.33 -12.57
N ASN A 285 2.95 -1.21 -13.58
CA ASN A 285 3.31 -2.61 -13.47
C ASN A 285 3.95 -3.09 -14.77
N HIS A 286 5.21 -3.56 -14.73
CA HIS A 286 5.88 -4.09 -15.91
C HIS A 286 5.27 -5.38 -16.43
N ASP A 287 4.73 -6.22 -15.56
CA ASP A 287 4.16 -7.51 -15.93
C ASP A 287 2.98 -7.36 -16.89
N ALA A 288 2.29 -6.20 -16.83
CA ALA A 288 1.19 -5.89 -17.72
C ALA A 288 1.62 -5.75 -19.20
N SER A 289 2.89 -5.37 -19.46
CA SER A 289 3.41 -5.20 -20.82
C SER A 289 3.75 -6.53 -21.50
N GLN A 290 4.02 -7.59 -20.73
CA GLN A 290 4.41 -8.90 -21.24
C GLN A 290 3.20 -9.81 -21.52
N TRP A 291 2.01 -9.40 -21.11
CA TRP A 291 0.80 -10.19 -21.31
C TRP A 291 0.18 -9.91 -22.68
N GLU A 292 0.80 -10.39 -23.75
CA GLU A 292 0.19 -10.55 -25.06
C GLU A 292 -0.67 -11.85 -25.12
N GLY A 293 -1.43 -12.11 -24.05
CA GLY A 293 -2.37 -13.21 -24.04
C GLY A 293 -3.54 -12.94 -25.03
N PRO A 294 -4.18 -13.99 -25.56
CA PRO A 294 -5.22 -13.89 -26.58
C PRO A 294 -6.51 -13.18 -26.16
N PHE A 295 -6.55 -12.65 -24.94
CA PHE A 295 -7.67 -11.93 -24.32
C PHE A 295 -7.38 -10.46 -24.01
N LYS A 296 -6.52 -9.77 -24.75
CA LYS A 296 -6.67 -8.33 -24.91
C LYS A 296 -7.91 -8.06 -25.77
N SER A 297 -9.07 -8.49 -25.29
CA SER A 297 -10.33 -8.00 -25.82
C SER A 297 -10.37 -6.50 -25.57
N LYS A 298 -10.51 -5.73 -26.63
CA LYS A 298 -10.81 -4.29 -26.64
C LYS A 298 -12.22 -4.00 -26.09
N GLU A 299 -12.75 -4.83 -25.27
CA GLU A 299 -13.98 -4.60 -24.54
C GLU A 299 -13.63 -3.98 -23.21
N THR A 300 -13.44 -2.66 -23.23
CA THR A 300 -14.00 -1.82 -22.18
C THR A 300 -15.50 -2.08 -22.20
N VAL A 301 -15.93 -3.18 -21.61
CA VAL A 301 -17.29 -3.31 -21.14
C VAL A 301 -17.43 -2.21 -20.09
N GLU A 302 -18.16 -1.17 -20.43
CA GLU A 302 -18.74 -0.26 -19.47
C GLU A 302 -19.58 -1.13 -18.54
N VAL A 303 -19.00 -1.54 -17.40
CA VAL A 303 -19.65 -2.32 -16.33
C VAL A 303 -20.63 -1.40 -15.59
N GLY A 304 -21.30 -0.51 -16.28
CA GLY A 304 -22.33 0.38 -15.74
C GLY A 304 -23.76 -0.13 -15.87
N ASP A 305 -24.01 -1.17 -16.70
CA ASP A 305 -25.39 -1.49 -17.10
C ASP A 305 -25.84 -2.95 -16.89
N LEU A 306 -25.03 -3.77 -16.25
CA LEU A 306 -25.44 -5.10 -15.80
C LEU A 306 -25.48 -5.09 -14.27
N GLY A 307 -26.68 -5.01 -13.72
CA GLY A 307 -26.98 -5.03 -12.29
C GLY A 307 -26.42 -6.27 -11.52
N LEU A 308 -25.10 -6.36 -11.47
CA LEU A 308 -24.32 -7.38 -10.77
C LEU A 308 -23.74 -6.83 -9.46
N ASP A 309 -24.53 -6.02 -8.76
CA ASP A 309 -24.19 -5.56 -7.39
C ASP A 309 -24.22 -6.68 -6.34
N GLN A 310 -24.37 -7.96 -6.72
CA GLN A 310 -24.49 -9.09 -5.80
C GLN A 310 -23.76 -10.37 -6.24
N MET A 311 -22.71 -10.30 -7.02
CA MET A 311 -21.82 -11.45 -7.15
C MET A 311 -20.56 -11.21 -6.30
N GLU A 312 -20.64 -11.54 -5.01
CA GLU A 312 -19.49 -11.88 -4.19
C GLU A 312 -18.80 -13.07 -4.85
N ILE A 313 -17.69 -12.80 -5.54
CA ILE A 313 -16.77 -13.86 -5.95
C ILE A 313 -16.25 -14.46 -4.65
N PRO A 314 -16.46 -15.76 -4.39
CA PRO A 314 -15.88 -16.40 -3.23
C PRO A 314 -14.35 -16.40 -3.44
N THR A 315 -13.68 -15.38 -2.91
CA THR A 315 -12.23 -15.43 -2.71
C THR A 315 -12.00 -16.55 -1.72
N MET A 316 -11.22 -17.55 -2.15
CA MET A 316 -10.71 -18.58 -1.24
C MET A 316 -10.16 -17.89 0.00
N ASP A 317 -10.75 -18.22 1.11
CA ASP A 317 -10.58 -17.64 2.43
C ASP A 317 -9.18 -17.95 2.98
N THR A 318 -8.18 -17.27 2.46
CA THR A 318 -6.90 -17.13 3.14
C THR A 318 -7.07 -16.03 4.15
N GLY A 319 -7.72 -16.27 5.24
CA GLY A 319 -7.98 -15.43 6.41
C GLY A 319 -7.14 -14.15 6.66
N GLU A 320 -6.68 -13.50 5.62
CA GLU A 320 -5.95 -12.24 5.66
C GLU A 320 -6.98 -11.11 5.53
N SER A 321 -7.05 -10.25 6.53
CA SER A 321 -7.65 -8.93 6.38
C SER A 321 -6.79 -8.14 5.37
N GLN A 322 -7.05 -8.37 4.09
CA GLN A 322 -6.40 -7.61 3.03
C GLN A 322 -6.85 -6.15 3.13
N PRO A 323 -5.94 -5.19 2.93
CA PRO A 323 -6.33 -3.80 2.82
C PRO A 323 -7.36 -3.68 1.69
N HIS A 324 -8.53 -3.07 1.98
CA HIS A 324 -9.56 -2.86 1.00
C HIS A 324 -9.00 -2.17 -0.24
N VAL A 325 -8.79 -2.94 -1.31
CA VAL A 325 -8.41 -2.41 -2.61
C VAL A 325 -9.60 -1.63 -3.15
N ARG A 326 -9.51 -0.31 -3.19
CA ARG A 326 -10.49 0.50 -3.90
C ARG A 326 -10.43 0.13 -5.37
N LYS A 327 -11.55 -0.26 -5.93
CA LYS A 327 -11.75 -0.53 -7.37
C LYS A 327 -11.72 0.74 -8.25
N ASP A 328 -11.21 1.87 -7.77
CA ASP A 328 -11.15 3.11 -8.55
C ASP A 328 -9.99 3.06 -9.54
N THR A 329 -10.34 3.12 -10.79
CA THR A 329 -9.54 2.88 -11.99
C THR A 329 -8.48 3.94 -12.30
N SER A 330 -8.38 5.03 -11.56
CA SER A 330 -7.37 6.08 -11.82
C SER A 330 -6.38 6.18 -10.66
N ARG A 331 -5.27 5.48 -10.80
CA ARG A 331 -4.15 5.47 -9.83
C ARG A 331 -3.12 6.56 -10.13
N VAL A 332 -3.56 7.64 -10.78
CA VAL A 332 -2.76 8.79 -11.15
C VAL A 332 -3.15 9.97 -10.28
N LEU A 333 -2.22 10.45 -9.45
CA LEU A 333 -2.36 11.69 -8.73
C LEU A 333 -1.66 12.80 -9.52
N PHE A 334 -2.46 13.73 -10.05
CA PHE A 334 -1.95 14.85 -10.85
C PHE A 334 -1.10 15.81 -10.02
N PRO A 335 -0.12 16.49 -10.65
CA PRO A 335 0.81 17.37 -9.97
C PRO A 335 0.13 18.53 -9.24
N ASP A 336 0.32 18.59 -7.93
CA ASP A 336 -0.17 19.65 -7.05
C ASP A 336 0.91 20.00 -6.01
N ILE A 337 0.72 21.04 -5.23
CA ILE A 337 1.69 21.59 -4.27
C ILE A 337 1.24 21.41 -2.82
N GLY A 338 2.23 21.48 -1.93
CA GLY A 338 2.01 21.64 -0.50
C GLY A 338 1.55 20.37 0.23
N LYS A 339 1.25 20.55 1.52
CA LYS A 339 0.93 19.45 2.44
C LYS A 339 -0.31 18.63 2.04
N ARG A 340 -1.26 19.24 1.32
CA ARG A 340 -2.44 18.53 0.83
C ARG A 340 -2.08 17.45 -0.19
N GLN A 341 -1.14 17.76 -1.09
CA GLN A 341 -0.66 16.78 -2.07
C GLN A 341 0.18 15.69 -1.40
N GLN A 342 1.03 16.06 -0.47
CA GLN A 342 1.78 15.10 0.35
C GLN A 342 0.83 14.11 1.04
N TYR A 343 -0.24 14.62 1.66
CA TYR A 343 -1.23 13.77 2.32
C TYR A 343 -1.94 12.82 1.32
N LYS A 344 -2.34 13.31 0.13
CA LYS A 344 -2.97 12.47 -0.89
C LYS A 344 -2.05 11.34 -1.32
N ILE A 345 -0.77 11.65 -1.61
CA ILE A 345 0.22 10.65 -2.03
C ILE A 345 0.50 9.66 -0.90
N THR A 346 0.69 10.12 0.33
CA THR A 346 0.89 9.22 1.49
C THR A 346 -0.31 8.30 1.70
N ARG A 347 -1.53 8.82 1.55
CA ARG A 347 -2.75 8.04 1.67
C ARG A 347 -2.87 6.98 0.56
N GLU A 348 -2.52 7.32 -0.68
CA GLU A 348 -2.52 6.37 -1.79
C GLU A 348 -1.52 5.24 -1.53
N MET A 349 -0.34 5.59 -1.05
CA MET A 349 0.71 4.61 -0.74
C MET A 349 0.34 3.62 0.38
N LEU A 350 -0.69 3.90 1.20
CA LEU A 350 -1.20 2.91 2.17
C LEU A 350 -1.84 1.70 1.49
N TYR A 351 -2.40 1.91 0.30
CA TYR A 351 -3.11 0.87 -0.44
C TYR A 351 -2.28 0.22 -1.56
N VAL A 352 -1.12 0.80 -1.89
CA VAL A 352 -0.23 0.24 -2.91
C VAL A 352 0.39 -1.05 -2.41
N ASP A 353 0.20 -2.15 -3.14
CA ASP A 353 0.83 -3.44 -2.89
C ASP A 353 1.30 -4.03 -4.23
N ILE A 354 1.93 -5.21 -4.19
CA ILE A 354 2.37 -5.94 -5.38
C ILE A 354 1.18 -6.14 -6.33
N LYS A 355 1.41 -5.92 -7.61
CA LYS A 355 0.37 -5.99 -8.68
C LYS A 355 -0.78 -4.99 -8.49
N TYR A 356 -0.54 -3.90 -7.78
CA TYR A 356 -1.55 -2.86 -7.56
C TYR A 356 -2.02 -2.22 -8.86
N SER A 357 -1.13 -1.95 -9.83
CA SER A 357 -1.48 -1.43 -11.15
C SER A 357 -1.57 -2.54 -12.19
N THR A 358 -2.44 -2.34 -13.17
CA THR A 358 -2.56 -3.17 -14.38
C THR A 358 -2.00 -2.48 -15.61
N GLU A 359 -1.52 -1.23 -15.50
CA GLU A 359 -0.99 -0.43 -16.59
C GLU A 359 0.53 -0.54 -16.66
N SER A 360 1.07 -0.73 -17.87
CA SER A 360 2.52 -0.64 -18.13
C SER A 360 3.03 0.77 -17.92
N LEU A 361 4.36 0.95 -17.77
CA LEU A 361 4.97 2.27 -17.67
C LEU A 361 4.59 3.17 -18.85
N LYS A 362 4.53 2.63 -20.06
CA LYS A 362 4.13 3.34 -21.28
C LYS A 362 2.68 3.84 -21.20
N GLU A 363 1.77 3.01 -20.73
CA GLU A 363 0.36 3.38 -20.56
C GLU A 363 0.17 4.40 -19.44
N ALA A 364 0.87 4.23 -18.31
CA ALA A 364 0.89 5.18 -17.21
C ALA A 364 1.39 6.57 -17.65
N ILE A 365 2.43 6.63 -18.47
CA ILE A 365 2.93 7.88 -19.06
C ILE A 365 1.88 8.48 -20.00
N HIS A 366 1.21 7.64 -20.79
CA HIS A 366 0.15 8.09 -21.69
C HIS A 366 -1.04 8.71 -20.92
N SER A 367 -1.43 8.12 -19.81
CA SER A 367 -2.48 8.65 -18.93
C SER A 367 -2.10 10.03 -18.35
N CYS A 368 -0.80 10.25 -18.08
CA CYS A 368 -0.27 11.51 -17.57
C CYS A 368 -0.01 12.59 -18.65
N ARG A 369 -0.14 12.27 -19.94
CA ARG A 369 0.31 13.08 -21.09
C ARG A 369 -0.12 14.54 -21.07
N ARG A 370 -1.36 14.84 -20.65
CA ARG A 370 -1.91 16.21 -20.59
C ARG A 370 -1.09 17.14 -19.72
N TYR A 371 -0.49 16.61 -18.66
CA TYR A 371 0.31 17.36 -17.70
C TYR A 371 1.80 17.33 -18.03
N ILE A 372 2.24 16.44 -18.92
CA ILE A 372 3.62 16.37 -19.42
C ILE A 372 3.82 17.38 -20.53
N VAL A 373 2.88 17.51 -21.46
CA VAL A 373 3.01 18.36 -22.66
C VAL A 373 3.07 19.85 -22.32
N GLY A 374 2.45 20.28 -21.21
CA GLY A 374 2.42 21.70 -20.81
C GLY A 374 3.61 22.18 -19.98
N SER A 375 4.52 21.29 -19.60
CA SER A 375 5.65 21.59 -18.72
C SER A 375 6.90 20.80 -19.12
N GLN A 376 8.05 21.15 -18.58
CA GLN A 376 9.26 20.33 -18.68
C GLN A 376 9.48 19.60 -17.35
N PRO A 377 8.69 18.56 -17.05
CA PRO A 377 8.78 17.88 -15.79
C PRO A 377 10.05 17.04 -15.69
N MET A 378 10.49 16.83 -14.47
CA MET A 378 11.43 15.79 -14.14
C MET A 378 10.67 14.50 -13.80
N PHE A 379 11.23 13.38 -14.20
CA PHE A 379 10.66 12.06 -13.98
C PHE A 379 11.54 11.25 -13.03
N VAL A 380 10.96 10.74 -11.96
CA VAL A 380 11.60 9.80 -11.04
C VAL A 380 10.86 8.47 -11.19
N VAL A 381 11.54 7.46 -11.72
CA VAL A 381 11.00 6.11 -11.88
C VAL A 381 11.67 5.22 -10.85
N ILE A 382 10.89 4.66 -9.94
CA ILE A 382 11.36 3.81 -8.86
C ILE A 382 11.00 2.37 -9.22
N THR A 383 12.01 1.54 -9.40
CA THR A 383 11.88 0.14 -9.83
C THR A 383 13.10 -0.66 -9.39
N MET A 384 13.05 -1.95 -9.54
CA MET A 384 14.21 -2.84 -9.53
C MET A 384 14.53 -3.22 -10.98
N ILE A 385 15.75 -2.91 -11.43
CA ILE A 385 16.15 -3.13 -12.81
C ILE A 385 16.62 -4.56 -12.99
N GLU A 386 15.87 -5.32 -13.79
CA GLU A 386 16.17 -6.72 -14.16
C GLU A 386 16.09 -6.90 -15.68
N ALA A 387 16.70 -7.99 -16.16
CA ALA A 387 16.69 -8.35 -17.58
C ALA A 387 15.26 -8.51 -18.14
N ALA A 388 14.41 -9.20 -17.40
CA ALA A 388 13.05 -9.52 -17.81
C ALA A 388 12.18 -8.25 -18.02
N HIS A 389 12.44 -7.19 -17.25
CA HIS A 389 11.63 -5.97 -17.25
C HIS A 389 12.25 -4.82 -18.04
N LEU A 390 13.48 -4.99 -18.54
CA LEU A 390 14.24 -3.93 -19.24
C LEU A 390 13.49 -3.42 -20.48
N GLN A 391 12.81 -4.29 -21.21
CA GLN A 391 12.06 -3.90 -22.39
C GLN A 391 10.93 -2.92 -22.03
N GLY A 392 10.13 -3.23 -21.01
CA GLY A 392 9.04 -2.35 -20.56
C GLY A 392 9.53 -0.98 -20.09
N ILE A 393 10.68 -0.96 -19.36
CA ILE A 393 11.33 0.29 -18.94
C ILE A 393 11.77 1.10 -20.15
N THR A 394 12.46 0.47 -21.12
CA THR A 394 12.96 1.17 -22.30
C THR A 394 11.85 1.71 -23.20
N GLU A 395 10.73 1.00 -23.33
CA GLU A 395 9.54 1.48 -24.03
C GLU A 395 8.93 2.71 -23.35
N GLY A 396 8.82 2.69 -22.01
CA GLY A 396 8.38 3.85 -21.25
C GLY A 396 9.29 5.06 -21.43
N VAL A 397 10.62 4.86 -21.36
CA VAL A 397 11.61 5.92 -21.58
C VAL A 397 11.49 6.49 -22.99
N LYS A 398 11.33 5.64 -24.03
CA LYS A 398 11.11 6.10 -25.42
C LYS A 398 9.86 6.96 -25.53
N GLU A 399 8.78 6.58 -24.83
CA GLU A 399 7.54 7.36 -24.86
C GLU A 399 7.72 8.73 -24.18
N LEU A 400 8.48 8.82 -23.08
CA LEU A 400 8.85 10.10 -22.48
C LEU A 400 9.66 10.97 -23.44
N HIS A 401 10.64 10.42 -24.13
CA HIS A 401 11.39 11.16 -25.16
C HIS A 401 10.52 11.67 -26.28
N LYS A 402 9.55 10.87 -26.73
CA LYS A 402 8.58 11.25 -27.77
C LYS A 402 7.71 12.44 -27.33
N TYR A 403 7.20 12.43 -26.10
CA TYR A 403 6.39 13.54 -25.58
C TYR A 403 7.23 14.80 -25.37
N MET A 404 8.42 14.67 -24.81
CA MET A 404 9.31 15.81 -24.57
C MET A 404 9.87 16.39 -25.87
N GLY A 405 10.17 15.54 -26.86
CA GLY A 405 10.63 15.98 -28.19
C GLY A 405 9.62 16.86 -28.91
N ARG A 406 8.31 16.64 -28.70
CA ARG A 406 7.24 17.50 -29.24
C ARG A 406 7.26 18.92 -28.65
N ILE A 407 7.84 19.09 -27.47
CA ILE A 407 7.95 20.39 -26.78
C ILE A 407 9.32 21.03 -27.04
N GLY A 408 10.23 20.33 -27.74
CA GLY A 408 11.58 20.79 -28.03
C GLY A 408 12.55 20.65 -26.85
N GLY A 409 12.22 19.80 -25.85
CA GLY A 409 13.04 19.54 -24.69
C GLY A 409 13.56 18.10 -24.62
N ARG A 410 14.58 17.87 -23.80
CA ARG A 410 15.02 16.52 -23.41
C ARG A 410 14.40 16.17 -22.05
N PRO A 411 13.89 14.94 -21.84
CA PRO A 411 13.38 14.55 -20.55
C PRO A 411 14.53 14.43 -19.54
N ASN A 412 14.31 14.93 -18.33
CA ASN A 412 15.19 14.67 -17.19
C ASN A 412 14.64 13.46 -16.42
N ILE A 413 15.25 12.30 -16.60
CA ILE A 413 14.76 11.02 -16.06
C ILE A 413 15.78 10.50 -15.05
N ILE A 414 15.29 10.26 -13.83
CA ILE A 414 16.02 9.56 -12.78
C ILE A 414 15.42 8.17 -12.67
N MET A 415 16.22 7.16 -12.95
CA MET A 415 15.90 5.77 -12.68
C MET A 415 16.45 5.40 -11.31
N PHE A 416 15.59 5.31 -10.33
CA PHE A 416 15.95 4.94 -8.96
C PHE A 416 15.77 3.43 -8.80
N ASN A 417 16.90 2.72 -8.88
CA ASN A 417 16.96 1.27 -8.79
C ASN A 417 17.09 0.83 -7.34
N VAL A 418 16.07 0.18 -6.79
CA VAL A 418 16.09 -0.42 -5.45
C VAL A 418 16.62 -1.85 -5.57
N GLN A 419 17.80 -2.10 -5.03
CA GLN A 419 18.43 -3.42 -5.09
C GLN A 419 17.80 -4.35 -4.06
N GLY A 420 16.94 -5.27 -4.51
CA GLY A 420 16.17 -6.17 -3.64
C GLY A 420 16.90 -7.48 -3.26
N TYR A 421 17.97 -7.86 -3.97
CA TYR A 421 18.63 -9.15 -3.74
C TYR A 421 19.18 -9.30 -2.33
N ASN A 422 19.83 -8.26 -1.79
CA ASN A 422 20.31 -8.26 -0.41
C ASN A 422 19.19 -8.20 0.63
N VAL A 423 18.03 -7.64 0.28
CA VAL A 423 16.84 -7.62 1.15
C VAL A 423 16.29 -9.04 1.36
N ALA A 424 16.39 -9.89 0.34
CA ALA A 424 15.95 -11.28 0.38
C ALA A 424 16.96 -12.21 1.03
N ALA A 425 18.26 -11.85 1.04
CA ALA A 425 19.34 -12.70 1.53
C ALA A 425 19.32 -12.85 3.05
N GLN A 426 19.23 -14.08 3.54
CA GLN A 426 19.25 -14.43 4.97
C GLN A 426 20.58 -15.04 5.41
N SER A 427 21.31 -15.69 4.49
CA SER A 427 22.61 -16.31 4.77
C SER A 427 23.77 -15.55 4.10
N GLU A 428 25.01 -15.80 4.55
CA GLU A 428 26.20 -15.21 3.91
C GLU A 428 26.39 -15.70 2.46
N GLU A 429 26.02 -16.94 2.19
CA GLU A 429 26.06 -17.51 0.83
C GLU A 429 25.07 -16.79 -0.09
N GLU A 430 23.87 -16.51 0.40
CA GLU A 430 22.85 -15.76 -0.35
C GLU A 430 23.28 -14.31 -0.59
N LYS A 431 23.99 -13.67 0.34
CA LYS A 431 24.57 -12.34 0.12
C LYS A 431 25.63 -12.34 -0.98
N ILE A 432 26.47 -13.36 -1.04
CA ILE A 432 27.44 -13.53 -2.13
C ILE A 432 26.68 -13.69 -3.45
N ALA A 433 25.67 -14.53 -3.49
CA ALA A 433 24.83 -14.70 -4.68
C ALA A 433 24.12 -13.41 -5.10
N ALA A 434 23.60 -12.63 -4.14
CA ALA A 434 23.02 -11.32 -4.38
C ALA A 434 24.03 -10.34 -5.01
N GLY A 435 25.29 -10.39 -4.58
CA GLY A 435 26.38 -9.62 -5.18
C GLY A 435 26.61 -9.99 -6.66
N PHE A 436 26.61 -11.28 -7.00
CA PHE A 436 26.70 -11.72 -8.39
C PHE A 436 25.53 -11.26 -9.24
N LEU A 437 24.29 -11.41 -8.75
CA LEU A 437 23.10 -10.94 -9.45
C LEU A 437 23.14 -9.43 -9.69
N THR A 438 23.53 -8.66 -8.68
CA THR A 438 23.72 -7.21 -8.81
C THR A 438 24.79 -6.85 -9.84
N TYR A 439 25.87 -7.64 -9.94
CA TYR A 439 26.89 -7.44 -10.96
C TYR A 439 26.36 -7.69 -12.37
N HIS A 440 25.56 -8.74 -12.56
CA HIS A 440 24.94 -9.07 -13.84
C HIS A 440 23.94 -8.01 -14.35
N THR A 441 23.38 -7.18 -13.48
CA THR A 441 22.46 -6.10 -13.90
C THR A 441 23.19 -4.86 -14.42
N ARG A 442 24.51 -4.71 -14.21
CA ARG A 442 25.28 -3.52 -14.62
C ARG A 442 25.14 -3.13 -16.09
N PRO A 443 25.18 -4.06 -17.07
CA PRO A 443 25.01 -3.71 -18.49
C PRO A 443 23.69 -2.98 -18.77
N TYR A 444 22.63 -3.30 -18.02
CA TYR A 444 21.31 -2.69 -18.20
C TYR A 444 21.32 -1.22 -17.77
N TYR A 445 22.14 -0.86 -16.79
CA TYR A 445 22.32 0.53 -16.37
C TYR A 445 22.96 1.38 -17.49
N ASP A 446 23.90 0.80 -18.22
CA ASP A 446 24.57 1.49 -19.32
C ASP A 446 23.62 1.68 -20.52
N ILE A 447 22.73 0.72 -20.78
CA ILE A 447 21.67 0.88 -21.77
C ILE A 447 20.76 2.06 -21.39
N LEU A 448 20.31 2.15 -20.15
CA LEU A 448 19.44 3.23 -19.68
C LEU A 448 20.17 4.59 -19.68
N ARG A 449 21.46 4.61 -19.32
CA ARG A 449 22.30 5.81 -19.40
C ARG A 449 22.47 6.29 -20.83
N SER A 450 22.66 5.36 -21.80
CA SER A 450 22.75 5.72 -23.23
C SER A 450 21.45 6.34 -23.75
N MET A 451 20.31 6.04 -23.12
CA MET A 451 19.01 6.67 -23.40
C MET A 451 18.81 8.01 -22.66
N GLY A 452 19.83 8.53 -21.96
CA GLY A 452 19.77 9.79 -21.24
C GLY A 452 19.15 9.71 -19.85
N CYS A 453 19.01 8.52 -19.28
CA CYS A 453 18.53 8.33 -17.91
C CYS A 453 19.69 8.43 -16.91
N SER A 454 19.45 9.09 -15.79
CA SER A 454 20.33 9.11 -14.62
C SER A 454 19.99 7.92 -13.74
N VAL A 455 20.83 6.88 -13.71
CA VAL A 455 20.57 5.67 -12.92
C VAL A 455 21.21 5.79 -11.55
N VAL A 456 20.40 5.76 -10.50
CA VAL A 456 20.80 5.72 -9.08
C VAL A 456 20.53 4.34 -8.54
N ASN A 457 21.57 3.64 -8.09
CA ASN A 457 21.45 2.35 -7.44
C ASN A 457 21.43 2.57 -5.92
N TRP A 458 20.47 1.94 -5.26
CA TRP A 458 20.34 1.98 -3.82
C TRP A 458 20.14 0.58 -3.27
N ASP A 459 21.04 0.17 -2.38
CA ASP A 459 20.87 -1.01 -1.55
C ASP A 459 20.39 -0.58 -0.17
N PRO A 460 19.16 -0.92 0.22
CA PRO A 460 18.58 -0.48 1.48
C PRO A 460 19.29 -1.05 2.72
N ILE A 461 20.00 -2.17 2.58
CA ILE A 461 20.69 -2.85 3.67
C ILE A 461 22.09 -2.25 3.88
N GLU A 462 22.80 -1.95 2.79
CA GLU A 462 24.19 -1.49 2.86
C GLU A 462 24.32 0.02 3.07
N GLU A 463 23.41 0.81 2.49
CA GLU A 463 23.55 2.26 2.53
C GLU A 463 22.24 3.00 2.79
N SER A 464 22.36 4.17 3.42
CA SER A 464 21.21 5.05 3.64
C SER A 464 20.74 5.68 2.33
N PHE A 465 19.45 5.95 2.20
CA PHE A 465 18.84 6.64 1.06
C PHE A 465 19.54 7.97 0.70
N ALA A 466 19.90 8.75 1.72
CA ALA A 466 20.62 10.02 1.52
C ALA A 466 22.02 9.82 0.91
N HIS A 467 22.71 8.75 1.30
CA HIS A 467 24.06 8.43 0.80
C HIS A 467 24.01 7.97 -0.67
N ALA A 468 23.04 7.10 -1.02
CA ALA A 468 22.82 6.66 -2.39
C ALA A 468 22.61 7.84 -3.37
N LEU A 469 21.84 8.84 -2.95
CA LEU A 469 21.60 10.05 -3.73
C LEU A 469 22.83 10.97 -3.87
N GLN A 470 23.78 10.90 -2.93
CA GLN A 470 25.02 11.73 -2.97
C GLN A 470 26.15 11.09 -3.77
N ARG A 471 26.20 9.74 -3.83
CA ARG A 471 27.26 8.98 -4.49
C ARG A 471 27.27 9.15 -6.00
N GLN A 472 26.18 9.61 -6.59
CA GLN A 472 26.08 9.80 -8.02
C GLN A 472 27.07 10.89 -8.48
N LYS A 473 28.24 10.47 -8.97
CA LYS A 473 29.05 11.32 -9.85
C LYS A 473 28.23 11.51 -11.12
N VAL A 474 27.81 12.74 -11.38
CA VAL A 474 27.39 13.15 -12.71
C VAL A 474 28.62 12.99 -13.57
N SER A 475 28.73 11.89 -14.30
CA SER A 475 29.62 11.79 -15.45
C SER A 475 29.04 12.75 -16.49
N GLY A 476 29.62 13.96 -16.54
CA GLY A 476 29.39 14.92 -17.61
C GLY A 476 29.93 14.40 -18.92
#